data_513f1f97b766b31fbdf6f426d52d3b8a
#
_entry.id   513f1f97b766b31fbdf6f426d52d3b8a
#
_cell.length_a   1.000
_cell.length_b   1.000
_cell.length_c   1.000
_cell.angle_alpha   90.00
_cell.angle_beta   90.00
_cell.angle_gamma   90.00
#
_symmetry.space_group_name_H-M   'P 1'
#
loop_
_entity.id
_entity.type
_entity.pdbx_description
1 polymer ?
#
loop_
_entity_poly.entity_id
_entity_poly.type
_entity_poly.pdbx_seq_one_letter_code
_entity_poly.pdbx_strand_id
1 'polypeptide(L)' 'MASAIAIGLAALGGALGMGLATGKAAEGIARQPEAEGKIRTTLMLGLVFIETAIIYALLVVILIIFVL' A
#
# COMPACT_ATOMS: atom_id res chain seq x y z
N MET A 1 14.89 10.20 -14.68
CA MET A 1 14.06 11.17 -13.95
C MET A 1 12.60 10.69 -13.84
N ALA A 2 11.94 10.39 -14.96
CA ALA A 2 10.55 9.91 -14.95
C ALA A 2 10.37 8.64 -14.13
N SER A 3 11.29 7.68 -14.26
CA SER A 3 11.25 6.43 -13.50
C SER A 3 11.34 6.66 -12.00
N ALA A 4 12.23 7.53 -11.57
CA ALA A 4 12.39 7.84 -10.15
C ALA A 4 11.15 8.53 -9.59
N ILE A 5 10.56 9.45 -10.34
CA ILE A 5 9.35 10.14 -9.93
C ILE A 5 8.18 9.16 -9.84
N ALA A 6 8.03 8.28 -10.84
CA ALA A 6 6.93 7.33 -10.87
C ALA A 6 6.95 6.39 -9.65
N ILE A 7 8.08 5.74 -9.40
CA ILE A 7 8.17 4.80 -8.27
C ILE A 7 8.16 5.53 -6.93
N GLY A 8 8.75 6.73 -6.88
CA GLY A 8 8.75 7.54 -5.67
C GLY A 8 7.36 7.96 -5.25
N LEU A 9 6.53 8.42 -6.19
CA LEU A 9 5.15 8.80 -5.91
C LEU A 9 4.31 7.60 -5.52
N ALA A 10 4.47 6.48 -6.22
CA ALA A 10 3.76 5.25 -5.88
C ALA A 10 4.11 4.76 -4.48
N ALA A 11 5.39 4.73 -4.14
CA ALA A 11 5.86 4.30 -2.83
C ALA A 11 5.38 5.25 -1.73
N LEU A 12 5.47 6.56 -1.96
CA LEU A 12 5.01 7.56 -1.00
C LEU A 12 3.50 7.42 -0.74
N GLY A 13 2.70 7.37 -1.82
CA GLY A 13 1.25 7.22 -1.69
C GLY A 13 0.87 5.91 -1.03
N GLY A 14 1.51 4.80 -1.43
CA GLY A 14 1.28 3.50 -0.84
C GLY A 14 1.66 3.45 0.64
N ALA A 15 2.81 4.00 1.01
CA ALA A 15 3.26 4.02 2.40
C ALA A 15 2.33 4.84 3.29
N LEU A 16 1.87 6.01 2.81
CA LEU A 16 0.91 6.82 3.54
C LEU A 16 -0.42 6.08 3.70
N GLY A 17 -0.91 5.44 2.63
CA GLY A 17 -2.14 4.66 2.67
C GLY A 17 -2.04 3.49 3.63
N MET A 18 -0.96 2.74 3.59
CA MET A 18 -0.73 1.61 4.51
C MET A 18 -0.64 2.07 5.95
N GLY A 19 0.06 3.17 6.20
CA GLY A 19 0.18 3.74 7.54
C GLY A 19 -1.16 4.18 8.09
N LEU A 20 -1.96 4.90 7.30
CA LEU A 20 -3.29 5.34 7.71
C LEU A 20 -4.22 4.16 7.95
N ALA A 21 -4.21 3.16 7.06
CA ALA A 21 -5.04 1.97 7.19
C ALA A 21 -4.68 1.19 8.45
N THR A 22 -3.38 1.01 8.71
CA THR A 22 -2.91 0.29 9.89
C THR A 22 -3.28 1.02 11.17
N GLY A 23 -3.13 2.35 11.21
CA GLY A 23 -3.51 3.16 12.35
C GLY A 23 -5.00 3.07 12.64
N LYS A 24 -5.83 3.16 11.61
CA LYS A 24 -7.29 3.05 11.76
C LYS A 24 -7.70 1.65 12.20
N ALA A 25 -7.07 0.60 11.68
CA ALA A 25 -7.34 -0.77 12.09
C ALA A 25 -6.97 -1.00 13.55
N ALA A 26 -5.81 -0.50 13.98
CA ALA A 26 -5.38 -0.61 15.37
C ALA A 26 -6.35 0.11 16.31
N GLU A 27 -6.82 1.29 15.92
CA GLU A 27 -7.82 2.05 16.68
C GLU A 27 -9.13 1.26 16.77
N GLY A 28 -9.57 0.65 15.67
CA GLY A 28 -10.79 -0.16 15.64
C GLY A 28 -10.70 -1.38 16.55
N ILE A 29 -9.56 -2.07 16.55
CA ILE A 29 -9.33 -3.22 17.44
C ILE A 29 -9.36 -2.77 18.90
N ALA A 30 -8.76 -1.62 19.20
CA ALA A 30 -8.75 -1.09 20.57
C ALA A 30 -10.17 -0.77 21.07
N ARG A 31 -11.05 -0.29 20.18
CA ARG A 31 -12.44 0.05 20.52
C ARG A 31 -13.36 -1.15 20.52
N GLN A 32 -13.12 -2.11 19.64
CA GLN A 32 -13.96 -3.29 19.45
C GLN A 32 -13.08 -4.54 19.35
N PRO A 33 -12.52 -5.01 20.48
CA PRO A 33 -11.62 -6.16 20.46
C PRO A 33 -12.25 -7.42 19.86
N GLU A 34 -13.57 -7.58 19.98
CA GLU A 34 -14.28 -8.73 19.43
C GLU A 34 -14.33 -8.73 17.90
N ALA A 35 -14.06 -7.59 17.27
CA ALA A 35 -14.01 -7.47 15.81
C ALA A 35 -12.59 -7.65 15.25
N GLU A 36 -11.62 -8.00 16.08
CA GLU A 36 -10.21 -8.09 15.69
C GLU A 36 -10.00 -8.93 14.43
N GLY A 37 -10.62 -10.11 14.34
CA GLY A 37 -10.45 -11.01 13.21
C GLY A 37 -10.90 -10.39 11.89
N LYS A 38 -12.05 -9.72 11.89
CA LYS A 38 -12.57 -9.05 10.69
C LYS A 38 -11.72 -7.85 10.30
N ILE A 39 -11.32 -7.04 11.27
CA ILE A 39 -10.50 -5.86 11.04
C ILE A 39 -9.14 -6.26 10.48
N ARG A 40 -8.52 -7.27 11.06
CA ARG A 40 -7.22 -7.78 10.61
C ARG A 40 -7.29 -8.31 9.18
N THR A 41 -8.31 -9.12 8.87
CA THR A 41 -8.48 -9.68 7.52
C THR A 41 -8.70 -8.59 6.49
N THR A 42 -9.56 -7.61 6.78
CA THR A 42 -9.82 -6.49 5.89
C THR A 42 -8.55 -5.66 5.67
N LEU A 43 -7.80 -5.41 6.74
CA LEU A 43 -6.53 -4.68 6.66
C LEU A 43 -5.54 -5.40 5.76
N MET A 44 -5.36 -6.71 5.94
CA MET A 44 -4.43 -7.49 5.14
C MET A 44 -4.79 -7.45 3.66
N LEU A 45 -6.07 -7.57 3.32
CA LEU A 45 -6.53 -7.45 1.94
C LEU A 45 -6.21 -6.08 1.36
N GLY A 46 -6.48 -5.01 2.11
CA GLY A 46 -6.18 -3.65 1.68
C GLY A 46 -4.69 -3.42 1.47
N LEU A 47 -3.85 -3.89 2.39
CA LEU A 47 -2.40 -3.76 2.29
C LEU A 47 -1.85 -4.52 1.08
N VAL A 48 -2.38 -5.71 0.78
CA VAL A 48 -1.98 -6.49 -0.39
C VAL A 48 -2.31 -5.73 -1.69
N PHE A 49 -3.49 -5.10 -1.78
CA PHE A 49 -3.85 -4.32 -2.95
C PHE A 49 -2.97 -3.07 -3.12
N ILE A 50 -2.61 -2.40 -2.02
CA ILE A 50 -1.69 -1.26 -2.07
C ILE A 50 -0.31 -1.69 -2.54
N GLU A 51 0.20 -2.81 -2.03
CA GLU A 51 1.47 -3.38 -2.47
C GLU A 51 1.45 -3.72 -3.95
N THR A 52 0.35 -4.29 -4.44
CA THR A 52 0.18 -4.61 -5.85
C THR A 52 0.28 -3.37 -6.73
N ALA A 53 -0.31 -2.26 -6.30
CA ALA A 53 -0.23 -1.00 -7.03
C ALA A 53 1.23 -0.50 -7.12
N ILE A 54 2.00 -0.63 -6.04
CA ILE A 54 3.42 -0.26 -6.03
C ILE A 54 4.21 -1.17 -6.98
N ILE A 55 3.90 -2.46 -6.99
CA ILE A 55 4.55 -3.43 -7.89
C ILE A 55 4.28 -3.08 -9.36
N TYR A 56 3.05 -2.68 -9.70
CA TYR A 56 2.73 -2.23 -11.06
C TYR A 56 3.54 -0.98 -11.44
N ALA A 57 3.71 -0.05 -10.52
CA ALA A 57 4.56 1.12 -10.76
C ALA A 57 6.00 0.72 -11.02
N LEU A 58 6.51 -0.27 -10.28
CA LEU A 58 7.84 -0.82 -10.49
C LEU A 58 7.98 -1.44 -11.87
N LEU A 59 6.98 -2.19 -12.33
CA LEU A 59 6.98 -2.77 -13.67
C LEU A 59 7.06 -1.70 -14.75
N VAL A 60 6.30 -0.61 -14.59
CA VAL A 60 6.35 0.53 -15.52
C VAL A 60 7.75 1.15 -15.53
N VAL A 61 8.36 1.31 -14.36
CA VAL A 61 9.73 1.83 -14.23
C VAL A 61 10.73 0.94 -14.97
N ILE A 62 10.62 -0.37 -14.81
CA ILE A 62 11.48 -1.34 -15.52
C ILE A 62 11.32 -1.19 -17.02
N LEU A 63 10.09 -1.09 -17.51
CA LEU A 63 9.83 -0.89 -18.93
C LEU A 63 10.44 0.41 -19.45
N ILE A 64 10.34 1.49 -18.70
CA ILE A 64 10.92 2.78 -19.10
C ILE A 64 12.44 2.66 -19.20
N ILE A 65 13.07 2.00 -18.24
CA ILE A 65 14.54 1.87 -18.21
C ILE A 65 15.05 1.02 -19.36
N PHE A 66 14.40 -0.11 -19.64
CA PHE A 66 14.91 -1.10 -20.60
C PHE A 66 14.38 -0.92 -22.03
N VAL A 67 13.25 -0.25 -22.22
CA VAL A 67 12.67 -0.04 -23.54
C VAL A 67 13.00 1.35 -24.08
N LEU A 68 13.09 2.32 -23.22
CA LEU A 68 13.44 3.70 -23.59
C LEU A 68 14.87 4.01 -23.20
#